data_3970a6e9eefe81add2495e5af87f8289
#
_entry.id   3970a6e9eefe81add2495e5af87f8289
#
_cell.length_a   1.000
_cell.length_b   1.000
_cell.length_c   1.000
_cell.angle_alpha   90.00
_cell.angle_beta   90.00
_cell.angle_gamma   90.00
#
_symmetry.space_group_name_H-M   'P 1'
#
loop_
_entity.id
_entity.type
_entity.pdbx_description
1 polymer ?
#
loop_
_entity_poly.entity_id
_entity_poly.type
_entity_poly.pdbx_seq_one_letter_code
_entity_poly.pdbx_strand_id
1 'polypeptide(L)'
;MKTSMKTFYTLLLMLFVAAPLAQAQNSDLEVLPMRERARVIDDLLEDRIKTVLPDLMRRTGIDMWVVVSREYNEDPVIETLLPATWLAARRRTILVMYDRGGEQGIETLAVARYDVGTTFKKAWDKEQQPDQWKRLAEIIEERDPKKIGVNQSKHWGLADGIVATDLEEMKAAIGKKYANRVVSAEKLAVGWLETRSEKEMAIYPHIVRIAHEIIAEGFSDKVIQPGVTTTEDLVWWYRERIRELKLITWFHPSVSIQRADPESFDHLRSFSSRPENNVIMPGDLLHVDFGIKYLRLNTDTQQHAYVLRPTETKVPDYLKKAFDNGNRLQDIFTNNFKEGRTGNEVLKLSREQAIAEGIKPSIYTHPIGFHGHAAGTTLGMWDAQGGVPGSGEYPLHLNTAYSIELNAATYIEEWGKEIRIMLEEDAYFDKSGVWYIDGRQKEIMTIPRVPATQ
;
A
#
# COMPACT_ATOMS: atom_id res chain seq x y z
N MET A 1 19.27 4.61 -92.26
CA MET A 1 20.41 4.63 -91.31
C MET A 1 19.83 4.92 -89.95
N LYS A 2 19.85 3.93 -89.06
CA LYS A 2 19.22 3.99 -87.73
C LYS A 2 20.28 4.19 -86.65
N THR A 3 20.23 5.27 -85.95
CA THR A 3 21.14 5.55 -84.83
C THR A 3 20.41 5.14 -83.51
N SER A 4 20.98 4.19 -82.82
CA SER A 4 20.50 3.65 -81.53
C SER A 4 20.96 4.55 -80.41
N MET A 5 20.01 5.04 -79.61
CA MET A 5 20.26 5.80 -78.43
C MET A 5 20.20 4.85 -77.21
N LYS A 6 21.35 4.61 -76.55
CA LYS A 6 21.44 3.85 -75.32
C LYS A 6 21.15 4.76 -74.11
N THR A 7 20.08 4.47 -73.46
CA THR A 7 19.72 5.15 -72.22
C THR A 7 20.49 4.52 -71.07
N PHE A 8 21.30 5.32 -70.39
CA PHE A 8 21.99 4.96 -69.13
C PHE A 8 21.01 5.14 -67.96
N TYR A 9 20.62 4.07 -67.29
CA TYR A 9 19.95 4.10 -66.02
C TYR A 9 21.00 4.11 -64.89
N THR A 10 21.11 5.26 -64.19
CA THR A 10 21.90 5.38 -62.98
C THR A 10 21.05 4.89 -61.81
N LEU A 11 21.41 3.72 -61.31
CA LEU A 11 20.77 3.15 -60.11
C LEU A 11 21.32 3.87 -58.88
N LEU A 12 20.52 4.74 -58.24
CA LEU A 12 20.87 5.39 -57.00
C LEU A 12 20.57 4.40 -55.85
N LEU A 13 21.61 3.72 -55.36
CA LEU A 13 21.53 2.84 -54.22
C LEU A 13 21.45 3.72 -52.95
N MET A 14 20.26 3.95 -52.41
CA MET A 14 20.10 4.53 -51.06
C MET A 14 20.50 3.47 -50.05
N LEU A 15 21.70 3.60 -49.50
CA LEU A 15 22.09 2.93 -48.26
C LEU A 15 21.25 3.52 -47.09
N PHE A 16 20.21 2.82 -46.72
CA PHE A 16 19.63 3.00 -45.39
C PHE A 16 20.64 2.48 -44.36
N VAL A 17 21.41 3.37 -43.80
CA VAL A 17 22.09 3.13 -42.52
C VAL A 17 21.00 3.04 -41.49
N ALA A 18 20.57 1.82 -41.17
CA ALA A 18 19.81 1.55 -39.97
C ALA A 18 20.72 1.88 -38.79
N ALA A 19 20.60 3.12 -38.24
CA ALA A 19 21.12 3.40 -36.94
C ALA A 19 20.46 2.39 -36.00
N PRO A 20 21.19 1.64 -35.17
CA PRO A 20 20.56 0.90 -34.10
C PRO A 20 19.86 1.96 -33.25
N LEU A 21 18.53 1.90 -33.22
CA LEU A 21 17.76 2.48 -32.11
C LEU A 21 18.39 1.86 -30.87
N ALA A 22 19.22 2.62 -30.19
CA ALA A 22 19.57 2.31 -28.82
C ALA A 22 18.23 2.20 -28.10
N GLN A 23 17.74 0.96 -27.94
CA GLN A 23 16.78 0.67 -26.90
C GLN A 23 17.48 1.17 -25.64
N ALA A 24 17.01 2.31 -25.14
CA ALA A 24 17.29 2.68 -23.78
C ALA A 24 17.03 1.39 -22.99
N GLN A 25 18.04 0.90 -22.30
CA GLN A 25 17.86 -0.12 -21.29
C GLN A 25 16.78 0.43 -20.36
N ASN A 26 15.54 0.02 -20.61
CA ASN A 26 14.50 0.14 -19.61
C ASN A 26 15.04 -0.66 -18.44
N SER A 27 15.39 0.04 -17.37
CA SER A 27 15.54 -0.53 -16.03
C SER A 27 14.43 -1.58 -15.85
N ASP A 28 14.72 -2.62 -15.06
CA ASP A 28 13.89 -3.82 -14.80
C ASP A 28 12.49 -3.57 -14.24
N LEU A 29 11.87 -2.43 -14.52
CA LEU A 29 10.50 -2.06 -14.16
C LEU A 29 9.49 -2.75 -15.07
N GLU A 30 9.55 -4.07 -15.13
CA GLU A 30 8.58 -4.85 -15.89
C GLU A 30 7.23 -4.86 -15.19
N VAL A 31 6.30 -4.12 -15.77
CA VAL A 31 4.91 -4.06 -15.33
C VAL A 31 4.04 -4.90 -16.28
N LEU A 32 3.35 -5.89 -15.75
CA LEU A 32 2.53 -6.82 -16.53
C LEU A 32 1.46 -6.10 -17.36
N PRO A 33 1.14 -6.59 -18.57
CA PRO A 33 -0.04 -6.15 -19.31
C PRO A 33 -1.34 -6.35 -18.53
N MET A 34 -2.37 -5.55 -18.79
CA MET A 34 -3.62 -5.57 -18.02
C MET A 34 -4.29 -6.95 -17.92
N ARG A 35 -4.23 -7.76 -18.97
CA ARG A 35 -4.79 -9.13 -18.96
C ARG A 35 -4.06 -10.03 -17.98
N GLU A 36 -2.73 -9.92 -17.93
CA GLU A 36 -1.91 -10.74 -17.03
C GLU A 36 -2.09 -10.27 -15.58
N ARG A 37 -2.21 -8.94 -15.35
CA ARG A 37 -2.58 -8.42 -14.02
C ARG A 37 -3.89 -9.01 -13.53
N ALA A 38 -4.90 -9.06 -14.41
CA ALA A 38 -6.20 -9.63 -14.05
C ALA A 38 -6.08 -11.09 -13.62
N ARG A 39 -5.30 -11.90 -14.34
CA ARG A 39 -5.05 -13.30 -13.97
C ARG A 39 -4.38 -13.44 -12.61
N VAL A 40 -3.32 -12.64 -12.37
CA VAL A 40 -2.62 -12.67 -11.08
C VAL A 40 -3.55 -12.27 -9.93
N ILE A 41 -4.35 -11.22 -10.10
CA ILE A 41 -5.31 -10.77 -9.08
C ILE A 41 -6.34 -11.86 -8.77
N ASP A 42 -6.88 -12.51 -9.79
CA ASP A 42 -7.87 -13.58 -9.60
C ASP A 42 -7.24 -14.81 -8.95
N ASP A 43 -6.02 -15.20 -9.33
CA ASP A 43 -5.24 -16.27 -8.72
C ASP A 43 -4.94 -16.00 -7.23
N LEU A 44 -4.57 -14.76 -6.89
CA LEU A 44 -4.33 -14.34 -5.51
C LEU A 44 -5.63 -14.42 -4.68
N LEU A 45 -6.76 -13.99 -5.24
CA LEU A 45 -8.05 -14.08 -4.55
C LEU A 45 -8.43 -15.55 -4.26
N GLU A 46 -8.30 -16.44 -5.26
CA GLU A 46 -8.56 -17.86 -5.06
C GLU A 46 -7.65 -18.49 -4.00
N ASP A 47 -6.38 -18.13 -4.00
CA ASP A 47 -5.40 -18.58 -3.01
C ASP A 47 -5.80 -18.15 -1.61
N ARG A 48 -6.12 -16.87 -1.43
CA ARG A 48 -6.52 -16.31 -0.13
C ARG A 48 -7.80 -16.94 0.44
N ILE A 49 -8.79 -17.21 -0.42
CA ILE A 49 -10.02 -17.92 0.00
C ILE A 49 -9.70 -19.33 0.52
N LYS A 50 -8.67 -19.99 -0.04
CA LYS A 50 -8.29 -21.36 0.34
C LYS A 50 -7.33 -21.39 1.54
N THR A 51 -6.42 -20.43 1.67
CA THR A 51 -5.29 -20.50 2.61
C THR A 51 -5.41 -19.52 3.79
N VAL A 52 -6.04 -18.37 3.59
CA VAL A 52 -6.14 -17.30 4.60
C VAL A 52 -7.51 -17.30 5.30
N LEU A 53 -8.59 -17.35 4.52
CA LEU A 53 -9.95 -17.17 5.06
C LEU A 53 -10.36 -18.23 6.09
N PRO A 54 -10.05 -19.54 5.91
CA PRO A 54 -10.45 -20.56 6.87
C PRO A 54 -9.91 -20.30 8.28
N ASP A 55 -8.64 -19.95 8.38
CA ASP A 55 -7.99 -19.68 9.68
C ASP A 55 -8.56 -18.43 10.34
N LEU A 56 -8.86 -17.39 9.55
CA LEU A 56 -9.48 -16.18 10.05
C LEU A 56 -10.90 -16.41 10.56
N MET A 57 -11.73 -17.16 9.84
CA MET A 57 -13.09 -17.50 10.28
C MET A 57 -13.06 -18.30 11.58
N ARG A 58 -12.17 -19.29 11.69
CA ARG A 58 -12.00 -20.12 12.89
C ARG A 58 -11.43 -19.31 14.06
N ARG A 59 -10.41 -18.47 13.81
CA ARG A 59 -9.84 -17.57 14.83
C ARG A 59 -10.88 -16.63 15.44
N THR A 60 -11.81 -16.14 14.63
CA THR A 60 -12.86 -15.21 15.06
C THR A 60 -14.14 -15.92 15.51
N GLY A 61 -14.26 -17.23 15.25
CA GLY A 61 -15.43 -18.05 15.57
C GLY A 61 -16.69 -17.62 14.81
N ILE A 62 -16.54 -17.11 13.58
CA ILE A 62 -17.63 -16.76 12.67
C ILE A 62 -17.81 -17.91 11.67
N ASP A 63 -18.98 -18.55 11.70
CA ASP A 63 -19.28 -19.68 10.81
C ASP A 63 -19.69 -19.23 9.41
N MET A 64 -20.37 -18.09 9.31
CA MET A 64 -20.80 -17.51 8.05
C MET A 64 -20.49 -16.02 8.00
N TRP A 65 -19.77 -15.60 6.96
CA TRP A 65 -19.50 -14.19 6.70
C TRP A 65 -20.35 -13.70 5.53
N VAL A 66 -21.17 -12.70 5.75
CA VAL A 66 -22.06 -12.11 4.74
C VAL A 66 -21.57 -10.69 4.45
N VAL A 67 -21.09 -10.48 3.23
CA VAL A 67 -20.65 -9.16 2.75
C VAL A 67 -21.71 -8.64 1.78
N VAL A 68 -22.34 -7.53 2.13
CA VAL A 68 -23.40 -6.89 1.35
C VAL A 68 -22.90 -5.57 0.81
N SER A 69 -23.05 -5.35 -0.47
CA SER A 69 -22.59 -4.13 -1.11
C SER A 69 -23.54 -3.65 -2.20
N ARG A 70 -23.66 -2.34 -2.34
CA ARG A 70 -24.40 -1.67 -3.44
C ARG A 70 -23.42 -1.08 -4.43
N GLU A 71 -23.77 -1.10 -5.70
CA GLU A 71 -23.05 -0.41 -6.78
C GLU A 71 -22.92 1.08 -6.45
N TYR A 72 -21.69 1.62 -6.51
CA TYR A 72 -21.30 2.99 -6.16
C TYR A 72 -21.38 3.35 -4.65
N ASN A 73 -21.60 2.37 -3.80
CA ASN A 73 -21.48 2.50 -2.36
C ASN A 73 -20.96 1.17 -1.81
N GLU A 74 -19.75 0.84 -2.27
CA GLU A 74 -19.12 -0.43 -2.02
C GLU A 74 -18.64 -0.55 -0.57
N ASP A 75 -18.83 -1.73 0.00
CA ASP A 75 -18.12 -2.17 1.19
C ASP A 75 -16.62 -2.28 0.84
N PRO A 76 -15.71 -1.67 1.60
CA PRO A 76 -14.27 -1.74 1.29
C PRO A 76 -13.72 -3.17 1.20
N VAL A 77 -14.29 -4.11 1.93
CA VAL A 77 -13.89 -5.52 1.86
C VAL A 77 -14.32 -6.15 0.54
N ILE A 78 -15.50 -5.81 0.01
CA ILE A 78 -15.98 -6.44 -1.24
C ILE A 78 -15.07 -6.14 -2.41
N GLU A 79 -14.44 -4.96 -2.45
CA GLU A 79 -13.48 -4.60 -3.51
C GLU A 79 -12.33 -5.60 -3.60
N THR A 80 -11.95 -6.20 -2.48
CA THR A 80 -10.90 -7.22 -2.41
C THR A 80 -11.39 -8.62 -2.77
N LEU A 81 -12.70 -8.84 -2.81
CA LEU A 81 -13.37 -10.11 -3.11
C LEU A 81 -13.91 -10.19 -4.54
N LEU A 82 -13.98 -9.06 -5.26
CA LEU A 82 -14.42 -9.02 -6.64
C LEU A 82 -13.34 -9.54 -7.60
N PRO A 83 -13.71 -10.17 -8.74
CA PRO A 83 -12.74 -10.51 -9.77
C PRO A 83 -12.09 -9.24 -10.35
N ALA A 84 -10.91 -9.36 -10.93
CA ALA A 84 -10.17 -8.23 -11.49
C ALA A 84 -10.92 -7.48 -12.60
N THR A 85 -11.87 -8.15 -13.26
CA THR A 85 -12.70 -7.57 -14.32
C THR A 85 -13.93 -6.80 -13.81
N TRP A 86 -14.19 -6.83 -12.51
CA TRP A 86 -15.26 -6.05 -11.89
C TRP A 86 -14.66 -4.84 -11.18
N LEU A 87 -14.90 -3.66 -11.71
CA LEU A 87 -14.40 -2.40 -11.17
C LEU A 87 -15.31 -1.83 -10.07
N ALA A 88 -16.50 -2.39 -9.93
CA ALA A 88 -17.48 -2.05 -8.92
C ALA A 88 -18.40 -3.26 -8.66
N ALA A 89 -19.09 -3.28 -7.53
CA ALA A 89 -20.21 -4.19 -7.31
C ALA A 89 -21.32 -3.92 -8.35
N ARG A 90 -22.19 -4.90 -8.58
CA ARG A 90 -23.29 -4.76 -9.55
C ARG A 90 -24.63 -4.74 -8.83
N ARG A 91 -25.34 -3.62 -8.88
CA ARG A 91 -26.60 -3.40 -8.16
C ARG A 91 -26.40 -3.65 -6.67
N ARG A 92 -27.06 -4.65 -6.11
CA ARG A 92 -26.74 -5.19 -4.80
C ARG A 92 -26.09 -6.56 -5.01
N THR A 93 -24.85 -6.69 -4.60
CA THR A 93 -24.08 -7.94 -4.59
C THR A 93 -23.98 -8.41 -3.15
N ILE A 94 -24.37 -9.66 -2.88
CA ILE A 94 -24.24 -10.28 -1.55
C ILE A 94 -23.34 -11.49 -1.73
N LEU A 95 -22.19 -11.48 -1.03
CA LEU A 95 -21.26 -12.60 -0.98
C LEU A 95 -21.44 -13.33 0.35
N VAL A 96 -21.53 -14.65 0.29
CA VAL A 96 -21.64 -15.51 1.46
C VAL A 96 -20.46 -16.47 1.48
N MET A 97 -19.72 -16.47 2.56
CA MET A 97 -18.63 -17.40 2.85
C MET A 97 -19.03 -18.22 4.07
N TYR A 98 -19.12 -19.52 3.92
CA TYR A 98 -19.54 -20.44 4.98
C TYR A 98 -18.48 -21.50 5.24
N ASP A 99 -17.97 -21.60 6.48
CA ASP A 99 -17.00 -22.62 6.88
C ASP A 99 -17.72 -23.93 7.13
N ARG A 100 -17.50 -24.89 6.22
CA ARG A 100 -18.03 -26.26 6.35
C ARG A 100 -17.23 -27.11 7.34
N GLY A 101 -16.12 -26.57 7.84
CA GLY A 101 -15.20 -27.27 8.73
C GLY A 101 -14.27 -28.28 8.02
N GLY A 102 -13.16 -28.58 8.70
CA GLY A 102 -12.20 -29.59 8.28
C GLY A 102 -11.71 -29.41 6.83
N GLU A 103 -11.70 -30.55 6.09
CA GLU A 103 -11.23 -30.59 4.70
C GLU A 103 -12.24 -30.02 3.67
N GLN A 104 -13.49 -29.81 4.08
CA GLN A 104 -14.53 -29.30 3.17
C GLN A 104 -14.32 -27.81 2.83
N GLY A 105 -13.52 -27.09 3.65
CA GLY A 105 -13.14 -25.71 3.41
C GLY A 105 -14.29 -24.72 3.45
N ILE A 106 -14.08 -23.58 2.78
CA ILE A 106 -15.05 -22.49 2.72
C ILE A 106 -15.93 -22.63 1.48
N GLU A 107 -17.25 -22.68 1.68
CA GLU A 107 -18.21 -22.52 0.60
C GLU A 107 -18.39 -21.05 0.28
N THR A 108 -18.30 -20.69 -1.01
CA THR A 108 -18.41 -19.32 -1.49
C THR A 108 -19.58 -19.18 -2.45
N LEU A 109 -20.55 -18.32 -2.09
CA LEU A 109 -21.78 -18.12 -2.84
C LEU A 109 -22.00 -16.64 -3.14
N ALA A 110 -22.54 -16.36 -4.32
CA ALA A 110 -23.01 -15.05 -4.70
C ALA A 110 -24.56 -15.05 -4.76
N VAL A 111 -25.22 -14.38 -3.82
CA VAL A 111 -26.65 -14.07 -3.95
C VAL A 111 -26.75 -12.88 -4.91
N ALA A 112 -26.46 -13.16 -6.15
CA ALA A 112 -26.39 -12.23 -7.27
C ALA A 112 -26.88 -12.92 -8.55
N ARG A 113 -27.12 -12.15 -9.60
CA ARG A 113 -27.64 -12.69 -10.89
C ARG A 113 -26.61 -13.49 -11.68
N TYR A 114 -25.32 -13.37 -11.31
CA TYR A 114 -24.20 -13.95 -12.03
C TYR A 114 -23.21 -14.59 -11.04
N ASP A 115 -22.35 -15.45 -11.54
CA ASP A 115 -21.13 -15.80 -10.83
C ASP A 115 -20.31 -14.52 -10.61
N VAL A 116 -19.66 -14.39 -9.45
CA VAL A 116 -18.69 -13.31 -9.19
C VAL A 116 -17.29 -13.90 -9.36
N GLY A 117 -16.78 -13.78 -10.57
CA GLY A 117 -15.57 -14.44 -11.01
C GLY A 117 -15.70 -15.96 -11.01
N THR A 118 -14.57 -16.62 -10.80
CA THR A 118 -14.49 -18.08 -10.60
C THR A 118 -14.75 -18.48 -9.16
N THR A 119 -14.58 -17.54 -8.24
CA THR A 119 -14.54 -17.74 -6.78
C THR A 119 -15.94 -17.90 -6.17
N PHE A 120 -16.91 -17.05 -6.53
CA PHE A 120 -18.24 -17.07 -5.95
C PHE A 120 -19.28 -17.53 -6.96
N LYS A 121 -19.90 -18.68 -6.68
CA LYS A 121 -20.92 -19.23 -7.56
C LYS A 121 -22.27 -18.60 -7.36
N LYS A 122 -22.98 -18.33 -8.47
CA LYS A 122 -24.34 -17.83 -8.46
C LYS A 122 -25.23 -18.75 -7.62
N ALA A 123 -25.88 -18.18 -6.61
CA ALA A 123 -26.80 -18.86 -5.72
C ALA A 123 -28.22 -18.28 -5.73
N TRP A 124 -28.52 -17.37 -6.67
CA TRP A 124 -29.81 -16.72 -6.79
C TRP A 124 -30.34 -16.77 -8.24
N ASP A 125 -31.50 -17.36 -8.40
CA ASP A 125 -32.28 -17.30 -9.62
C ASP A 125 -33.49 -16.40 -9.38
N LYS A 126 -33.48 -15.20 -9.99
CA LYS A 126 -34.52 -14.19 -9.82
C LYS A 126 -35.89 -14.64 -10.36
N GLU A 127 -35.92 -15.53 -11.37
CA GLU A 127 -37.15 -16.01 -11.96
C GLU A 127 -37.85 -17.03 -11.03
N GLN A 128 -37.08 -17.78 -10.24
CA GLN A 128 -37.61 -18.70 -9.25
C GLN A 128 -37.91 -18.02 -7.92
N GLN A 129 -37.03 -17.11 -7.49
CA GLN A 129 -37.15 -16.33 -6.24
C GLN A 129 -36.92 -14.86 -6.54
N PRO A 130 -37.97 -14.05 -6.74
CA PRO A 130 -37.82 -12.62 -7.07
C PRO A 130 -37.16 -11.78 -5.99
N ASP A 131 -37.26 -12.19 -4.72
CA ASP A 131 -36.73 -11.50 -3.58
C ASP A 131 -35.33 -12.00 -3.22
N GLN A 132 -34.32 -11.13 -3.37
CA GLN A 132 -32.92 -11.43 -3.08
C GLN A 132 -32.68 -11.70 -1.59
N TRP A 133 -33.36 -10.96 -0.71
CA TRP A 133 -33.24 -11.15 0.72
C TRP A 133 -33.83 -12.48 1.18
N LYS A 134 -34.94 -12.86 0.59
CA LYS A 134 -35.56 -14.17 0.86
C LYS A 134 -34.64 -15.30 0.43
N ARG A 135 -33.95 -15.16 -0.73
CA ARG A 135 -32.95 -16.16 -1.12
C ARG A 135 -31.79 -16.25 -0.14
N LEU A 136 -31.29 -15.12 0.38
CA LEU A 136 -30.30 -15.14 1.44
C LEU A 136 -30.81 -15.84 2.70
N ALA A 137 -32.05 -15.58 3.09
CA ALA A 137 -32.67 -16.25 4.26
C ALA A 137 -32.74 -17.77 4.07
N GLU A 138 -33.13 -18.26 2.90
CA GLU A 138 -33.13 -19.69 2.56
C GLU A 138 -31.72 -20.29 2.65
N ILE A 139 -30.68 -19.63 2.14
CA ILE A 139 -29.29 -20.05 2.23
C ILE A 139 -28.83 -20.15 3.70
N ILE A 140 -29.19 -19.18 4.53
CA ILE A 140 -28.86 -19.18 5.96
C ILE A 140 -29.60 -20.31 6.68
N GLU A 141 -30.88 -20.56 6.36
CA GLU A 141 -31.68 -21.63 6.94
C GLU A 141 -31.11 -23.01 6.58
N GLU A 142 -30.75 -23.23 5.32
CA GLU A 142 -30.15 -24.48 4.80
C GLU A 142 -28.86 -24.87 5.56
N ARG A 143 -28.07 -23.86 6.02
CA ARG A 143 -26.76 -24.06 6.65
C ARG A 143 -26.77 -23.92 8.17
N ASP A 144 -27.81 -23.32 8.73
CA ASP A 144 -28.02 -23.07 10.16
C ASP A 144 -26.77 -22.57 10.93
N PRO A 145 -26.05 -21.50 10.45
CA PRO A 145 -24.84 -21.03 11.09
C PRO A 145 -25.12 -20.53 12.51
N LYS A 146 -24.16 -20.73 13.42
CA LYS A 146 -24.29 -20.27 14.83
C LYS A 146 -24.01 -18.78 14.94
N LYS A 147 -23.05 -18.26 14.15
CA LYS A 147 -22.69 -16.85 14.10
C LYS A 147 -22.61 -16.38 12.66
N ILE A 148 -23.33 -15.31 12.36
CA ILE A 148 -23.37 -14.65 11.06
C ILE A 148 -22.64 -13.32 11.20
N GLY A 149 -21.44 -13.23 10.62
CA GLY A 149 -20.63 -12.00 10.63
C GLY A 149 -21.08 -11.04 9.53
N VAL A 150 -21.20 -9.76 9.86
CA VAL A 150 -21.42 -8.66 8.90
C VAL A 150 -20.41 -7.54 9.19
N ASN A 151 -20.01 -6.80 8.16
CA ASN A 151 -18.99 -5.77 8.29
C ASN A 151 -19.53 -4.53 9.01
N GLN A 152 -19.46 -4.56 10.31
CA GLN A 152 -19.71 -3.43 11.21
C GLN A 152 -18.52 -3.25 12.14
N SER A 153 -18.01 -2.03 12.23
CA SER A 153 -16.87 -1.70 13.05
C SER A 153 -17.04 -0.33 13.70
N LYS A 154 -16.53 -0.19 14.93
CA LYS A 154 -16.42 1.08 15.63
C LYS A 154 -15.07 1.76 15.36
N HIS A 155 -14.04 0.98 15.07
CA HIS A 155 -12.65 1.46 15.07
C HIS A 155 -12.03 1.53 13.66
N TRP A 156 -12.48 0.68 12.73
CA TRP A 156 -11.94 0.63 11.36
C TRP A 156 -13.04 0.86 10.32
N GLY A 157 -13.03 2.02 9.68
CA GLY A 157 -13.95 2.31 8.57
C GLY A 157 -13.87 1.30 7.44
N LEU A 158 -12.70 0.70 7.20
CA LEU A 158 -12.51 -0.37 6.22
C LEU A 158 -13.22 -1.68 6.56
N ALA A 159 -13.63 -1.86 7.81
CA ALA A 159 -14.39 -3.01 8.30
C ALA A 159 -15.85 -2.67 8.66
N ASP A 160 -16.33 -1.46 8.31
CA ASP A 160 -17.69 -0.94 8.59
C ASP A 160 -18.43 -0.66 7.28
N GLY A 161 -18.55 -1.69 6.43
CA GLY A 161 -19.03 -1.55 5.06
C GLY A 161 -20.51 -1.79 4.84
N ILE A 162 -21.22 -2.51 5.74
CA ILE A 162 -22.65 -2.71 5.55
C ILE A 162 -23.43 -1.45 5.88
N VAL A 163 -24.22 -0.94 4.94
CA VAL A 163 -25.07 0.23 5.18
C VAL A 163 -26.25 -0.13 6.11
N ALA A 164 -26.68 0.82 6.94
CA ALA A 164 -27.71 0.61 7.96
C ALA A 164 -29.00 0.01 7.35
N THR A 165 -29.44 0.53 6.22
CA THR A 165 -30.66 0.06 5.52
C THR A 165 -30.55 -1.42 5.11
N ASP A 166 -29.41 -1.84 4.54
CA ASP A 166 -29.23 -3.24 4.14
C ASP A 166 -29.14 -4.17 5.35
N LEU A 167 -28.57 -3.70 6.45
CA LEU A 167 -28.53 -4.46 7.71
C LEU A 167 -29.95 -4.67 8.29
N GLU A 168 -30.77 -3.63 8.28
CA GLU A 168 -32.15 -3.69 8.76
C GLU A 168 -32.99 -4.63 7.87
N GLU A 169 -32.93 -4.47 6.54
CA GLU A 169 -33.62 -5.32 5.58
C GLU A 169 -33.20 -6.80 5.70
N MET A 170 -31.88 -7.05 5.80
CA MET A 170 -31.34 -8.37 6.00
C MET A 170 -31.87 -9.03 7.27
N LYS A 171 -31.79 -8.33 8.43
CA LYS A 171 -32.26 -8.85 9.71
C LYS A 171 -33.78 -9.13 9.70
N ALA A 172 -34.56 -8.28 9.04
CA ALA A 172 -36.00 -8.53 8.87
C ALA A 172 -36.29 -9.77 8.03
N ALA A 173 -35.55 -9.97 6.93
CA ALA A 173 -35.74 -11.09 6.01
C ALA A 173 -35.35 -12.45 6.59
N ILE A 174 -34.22 -12.53 7.34
CA ILE A 174 -33.73 -13.80 7.91
C ILE A 174 -34.49 -14.22 9.18
N GLY A 175 -35.36 -13.38 9.67
CA GLY A 175 -36.22 -13.65 10.83
C GLY A 175 -35.48 -13.64 12.17
N LYS A 176 -36.24 -13.57 13.27
CA LYS A 176 -35.73 -13.36 14.63
C LYS A 176 -34.68 -14.38 15.06
N LYS A 177 -34.85 -15.67 14.66
CA LYS A 177 -33.90 -16.75 15.01
C LYS A 177 -32.49 -16.40 14.56
N TYR A 178 -32.33 -16.07 13.30
CA TYR A 178 -31.03 -15.79 12.69
C TYR A 178 -30.56 -14.36 12.91
N ALA A 179 -31.47 -13.38 13.00
CA ALA A 179 -31.13 -12.01 13.34
C ALA A 179 -30.41 -11.90 14.69
N ASN A 180 -30.76 -12.77 15.66
CA ASN A 180 -30.09 -12.84 16.96
C ASN A 180 -28.67 -13.47 16.89
N ARG A 181 -28.30 -14.11 15.76
CA ARG A 181 -26.98 -14.67 15.52
C ARG A 181 -26.07 -13.74 14.70
N VAL A 182 -26.59 -12.60 14.26
CA VAL A 182 -25.80 -11.58 13.54
C VAL A 182 -24.88 -10.88 14.52
N VAL A 183 -23.58 -10.88 14.19
CA VAL A 183 -22.51 -10.28 14.98
C VAL A 183 -21.63 -9.39 14.08
N SER A 184 -20.90 -8.46 14.69
CA SER A 184 -19.84 -7.73 13.98
C SER A 184 -18.75 -8.70 13.49
N ALA A 185 -18.39 -8.57 12.21
CA ALA A 185 -17.26 -9.25 11.61
C ALA A 185 -15.96 -8.40 11.68
N GLU A 186 -15.90 -7.35 12.49
CA GLU A 186 -14.77 -6.43 12.57
C GLU A 186 -13.42 -7.16 12.55
N LYS A 187 -13.19 -8.09 13.48
CA LYS A 187 -11.92 -8.82 13.56
C LYS A 187 -11.64 -9.74 12.37
N LEU A 188 -12.70 -10.27 11.73
CA LEU A 188 -12.57 -11.08 10.53
C LEU A 188 -12.23 -10.21 9.31
N ALA A 189 -12.93 -9.10 9.14
CA ALA A 189 -12.67 -8.14 8.06
C ALA A 189 -11.28 -7.51 8.19
N VAL A 190 -10.89 -7.08 9.39
CA VAL A 190 -9.53 -6.59 9.67
C VAL A 190 -8.49 -7.66 9.34
N GLY A 191 -8.66 -8.88 9.86
CA GLY A 191 -7.75 -10.00 9.59
C GLY A 191 -7.64 -10.32 8.09
N TRP A 192 -8.75 -10.28 7.35
CA TRP A 192 -8.75 -10.44 5.90
C TRP A 192 -7.93 -9.34 5.18
N LEU A 193 -8.04 -8.11 5.61
CA LEU A 193 -7.35 -6.98 4.99
C LEU A 193 -5.87 -6.93 5.37
N GLU A 194 -5.49 -7.27 6.61
CA GLU A 194 -4.12 -7.17 7.09
C GLU A 194 -3.23 -8.36 6.73
N THR A 195 -3.79 -9.59 6.70
CA THR A 195 -2.99 -10.81 6.49
C THR A 195 -2.55 -10.95 5.04
N ARG A 196 -1.26 -11.18 4.81
CA ARG A 196 -0.70 -11.49 3.48
C ARG A 196 -0.58 -12.99 3.30
N SER A 197 -0.90 -13.49 2.09
CA SER A 197 -0.64 -14.88 1.72
C SER A 197 0.82 -15.05 1.27
N GLU A 198 1.31 -16.31 1.25
CA GLU A 198 2.64 -16.60 0.72
C GLU A 198 2.79 -16.19 -0.75
N LYS A 199 1.73 -16.33 -1.55
CA LYS A 199 1.73 -15.90 -2.95
C LYS A 199 1.80 -14.38 -3.09
N GLU A 200 1.10 -13.62 -2.23
CA GLU A 200 1.24 -12.17 -2.20
C GLU A 200 2.67 -11.78 -1.85
N MET A 201 3.27 -12.41 -0.85
CA MET A 201 4.64 -12.10 -0.44
C MET A 201 5.70 -12.52 -1.47
N ALA A 202 5.39 -13.46 -2.35
CA ALA A 202 6.28 -13.83 -3.46
C ALA A 202 6.40 -12.72 -4.52
N ILE A 203 5.39 -11.86 -4.67
CA ILE A 203 5.38 -10.77 -5.66
C ILE A 203 5.60 -9.38 -5.03
N TYR A 204 5.35 -9.21 -3.74
CA TYR A 204 5.43 -7.92 -3.09
C TYR A 204 6.82 -7.25 -3.18
N PRO A 205 7.96 -7.97 -3.07
CA PRO A 205 9.27 -7.36 -3.28
C PRO A 205 9.44 -6.68 -4.64
N HIS A 206 8.88 -7.25 -5.69
CA HIS A 206 8.89 -6.61 -7.01
C HIS A 206 8.07 -5.31 -7.03
N ILE A 207 6.93 -5.29 -6.33
CA ILE A 207 6.06 -4.09 -6.25
C ILE A 207 6.77 -2.97 -5.51
N VAL A 208 7.37 -3.26 -4.36
CA VAL A 208 8.13 -2.29 -3.54
C VAL A 208 9.34 -1.78 -4.31
N ARG A 209 10.06 -2.67 -5.01
CA ARG A 209 11.19 -2.29 -5.86
C ARG A 209 10.80 -1.29 -6.95
N ILE A 210 9.64 -1.44 -7.58
CA ILE A 210 9.15 -0.45 -8.56
C ILE A 210 9.03 0.94 -7.91
N ALA A 211 8.52 1.03 -6.69
CA ALA A 211 8.41 2.30 -5.97
C ALA A 211 9.81 2.89 -5.67
N HIS A 212 10.74 2.08 -5.15
CA HIS A 212 12.12 2.49 -4.91
C HIS A 212 12.84 2.99 -6.17
N GLU A 213 12.68 2.31 -7.30
CA GLU A 213 13.28 2.71 -8.57
C GLU A 213 12.70 4.04 -9.10
N ILE A 214 11.39 4.27 -8.95
CA ILE A 214 10.76 5.53 -9.32
C ILE A 214 11.27 6.66 -8.43
N ILE A 215 11.36 6.46 -7.11
CA ILE A 215 11.95 7.43 -6.19
C ILE A 215 13.39 7.75 -6.60
N ALA A 216 14.18 6.70 -6.84
CA ALA A 216 15.56 6.85 -7.24
C ALA A 216 15.75 7.56 -8.58
N GLU A 217 14.85 7.36 -9.55
CA GLU A 217 14.85 8.10 -10.81
C GLU A 217 14.52 9.57 -10.60
N GLY A 218 13.49 9.89 -9.78
CA GLY A 218 13.12 11.25 -9.44
C GLY A 218 14.21 12.00 -8.68
N PHE A 219 14.89 11.33 -7.76
CA PHE A 219 16.03 11.87 -7.02
C PHE A 219 17.36 11.70 -7.79
N SER A 220 17.38 12.22 -9.02
CA SER A 220 18.56 12.19 -9.87
C SER A 220 18.74 13.51 -10.66
N ASP A 221 19.94 13.73 -11.17
CA ASP A 221 20.28 14.84 -12.06
C ASP A 221 19.63 14.75 -13.45
N LYS A 222 18.95 13.65 -13.77
CA LYS A 222 18.10 13.52 -14.95
C LYS A 222 16.78 14.28 -14.80
N VAL A 223 16.29 14.40 -13.57
CA VAL A 223 14.99 15.01 -13.25
C VAL A 223 15.17 16.33 -12.53
N ILE A 224 16.12 16.43 -11.58
CA ILE A 224 16.34 17.62 -10.79
C ILE A 224 17.49 18.44 -11.37
N GLN A 225 17.18 19.66 -11.80
CA GLN A 225 18.15 20.70 -12.11
C GLN A 225 18.16 21.72 -10.97
N PRO A 226 19.19 21.71 -10.09
CA PRO A 226 19.25 22.64 -8.96
C PRO A 226 19.20 24.10 -9.42
N GLY A 227 18.44 24.93 -8.71
CA GLY A 227 18.20 26.34 -9.07
C GLY A 227 17.07 26.55 -10.08
N VAL A 228 16.47 25.47 -10.62
CA VAL A 228 15.39 25.53 -11.61
C VAL A 228 14.20 24.68 -11.20
N THR A 229 14.44 23.39 -10.93
CA THR A 229 13.36 22.44 -10.57
C THR A 229 12.78 22.77 -9.21
N THR A 230 11.46 22.84 -9.11
CA THR A 230 10.74 23.02 -7.86
C THR A 230 10.31 21.69 -7.26
N THR A 231 9.94 21.69 -5.99
CA THR A 231 9.34 20.50 -5.35
C THR A 231 8.03 20.09 -6.02
N GLU A 232 7.24 21.07 -6.49
CA GLU A 232 5.99 20.83 -7.21
C GLU A 232 6.23 20.18 -8.58
N ASP A 233 7.26 20.63 -9.34
CA ASP A 233 7.66 19.99 -10.60
C ASP A 233 7.98 18.51 -10.38
N LEU A 234 8.69 18.19 -9.30
CA LEU A 234 9.08 16.82 -8.98
C LEU A 234 7.87 15.96 -8.56
N VAL A 235 6.94 16.52 -7.80
CA VAL A 235 5.68 15.84 -7.45
C VAL A 235 4.88 15.44 -8.70
N TRP A 236 4.72 16.39 -9.64
CA TRP A 236 4.03 16.10 -10.89
C TRP A 236 4.80 15.15 -11.79
N TRP A 237 6.14 15.21 -11.80
CA TRP A 237 6.96 14.24 -12.47
C TRP A 237 6.69 12.81 -11.95
N TYR A 238 6.64 12.61 -10.63
CA TYR A 238 6.27 11.33 -10.03
C TYR A 238 4.88 10.85 -10.49
N ARG A 239 3.89 11.75 -10.54
CA ARG A 239 2.54 11.42 -11.01
C ARG A 239 2.53 10.96 -12.47
N GLU A 240 3.24 11.67 -13.34
CA GLU A 240 3.34 11.28 -14.75
C GLU A 240 4.12 9.97 -14.91
N ARG A 241 5.19 9.77 -14.14
CA ARG A 241 5.97 8.53 -14.19
C ARG A 241 5.16 7.30 -13.79
N ILE A 242 4.34 7.38 -12.74
CA ILE A 242 3.39 6.34 -12.35
C ILE A 242 2.45 6.01 -13.51
N ARG A 243 1.91 7.03 -14.18
CA ARG A 243 0.99 6.88 -15.30
C ARG A 243 1.66 6.25 -16.54
N GLU A 244 2.88 6.65 -16.87
CA GLU A 244 3.67 6.08 -17.96
C GLU A 244 3.87 4.56 -17.80
N LEU A 245 4.11 4.13 -16.56
CA LEU A 245 4.21 2.72 -16.18
C LEU A 245 2.84 2.03 -16.08
N LYS A 246 1.73 2.75 -16.37
CA LYS A 246 0.37 2.22 -16.27
C LYS A 246 0.04 1.71 -14.86
N LEU A 247 0.61 2.35 -13.87
CA LEU A 247 0.31 2.16 -12.45
C LEU A 247 -0.66 3.22 -11.96
N ILE A 248 -1.13 3.08 -10.73
CA ILE A 248 -1.90 4.08 -10.01
C ILE A 248 -1.26 4.36 -8.66
N THR A 249 -1.55 5.52 -8.09
CA THR A 249 -1.19 5.84 -6.72
C THR A 249 -2.46 5.94 -5.87
N TRP A 250 -2.32 5.79 -4.57
CA TRP A 250 -3.44 5.90 -3.63
C TRP A 250 -3.44 7.23 -2.87
N PHE A 251 -2.36 8.01 -2.97
CA PHE A 251 -2.28 9.40 -2.50
C PHE A 251 -1.44 10.25 -3.45
N HIS A 252 -1.54 11.56 -3.31
CA HIS A 252 -0.71 12.49 -4.07
C HIS A 252 0.67 12.57 -3.43
N PRO A 253 1.76 12.21 -4.13
CA PRO A 253 3.11 12.25 -3.57
C PRO A 253 3.45 13.63 -3.00
N SER A 254 4.34 13.66 -2.05
CA SER A 254 4.83 14.92 -1.51
C SER A 254 6.35 15.00 -1.55
N VAL A 255 6.88 16.19 -1.86
CA VAL A 255 8.32 16.46 -1.80
C VAL A 255 8.53 17.67 -0.91
N SER A 256 9.47 17.56 0.02
CA SER A 256 9.81 18.64 0.94
C SER A 256 11.31 18.87 1.02
N ILE A 257 11.69 20.06 1.48
CA ILE A 257 13.08 20.52 1.58
C ILE A 257 13.38 20.90 3.03
N GLN A 258 14.52 20.48 3.53
CA GLN A 258 15.16 21.07 4.71
C GLN A 258 16.51 21.68 4.29
N ARG A 259 16.79 22.91 4.69
CA ARG A 259 18.01 23.64 4.32
C ARG A 259 18.57 24.43 5.50
N ALA A 260 19.81 24.86 5.39
CA ALA A 260 20.50 25.65 6.40
C ALA A 260 19.86 27.03 6.68
N ASP A 261 18.99 27.52 5.79
CA ASP A 261 18.31 28.79 5.96
C ASP A 261 17.44 28.78 7.23
N PRO A 262 17.62 29.74 8.16
CA PRO A 262 16.82 29.82 9.38
C PRO A 262 15.34 30.12 9.12
N GLU A 263 14.99 30.72 7.97
CA GLU A 263 13.60 30.97 7.57
C GLU A 263 12.94 29.77 6.88
N SER A 264 13.65 28.64 6.74
CA SER A 264 13.09 27.47 6.10
C SER A 264 11.90 26.92 6.88
N PHE A 265 10.88 26.65 6.14
CA PHE A 265 9.56 26.22 6.57
C PHE A 265 9.56 24.87 7.28
N ASP A 266 8.83 24.73 8.40
CA ASP A 266 8.64 23.47 9.10
C ASP A 266 7.53 22.65 8.42
N HIS A 267 7.93 21.75 7.51
CA HIS A 267 7.03 20.92 6.74
C HIS A 267 6.13 20.00 7.56
N LEU A 268 6.51 19.69 8.78
CA LEU A 268 5.82 18.70 9.61
C LEU A 268 4.61 19.24 10.35
N ARG A 269 4.51 20.57 10.46
CA ARG A 269 3.40 21.20 11.19
C ARG A 269 2.33 21.79 10.30
N SER A 270 2.48 21.73 8.99
CA SER A 270 1.58 22.45 8.10
C SER A 270 1.29 21.71 6.79
N PHE A 271 0.61 20.60 6.92
CA PHE A 271 0.03 19.88 5.76
C PHE A 271 -0.80 20.82 4.84
N SER A 272 -1.41 21.87 5.40
CA SER A 272 -2.26 22.81 4.67
C SER A 272 -1.57 24.07 4.20
N SER A 273 -0.31 24.33 4.58
CA SER A 273 0.39 25.59 4.34
C SER A 273 1.78 25.39 3.74
N ARG A 274 1.95 24.35 2.92
CA ARG A 274 3.21 24.13 2.21
C ARG A 274 3.44 25.26 1.22
N PRO A 275 4.64 25.89 1.18
CA PRO A 275 4.97 26.78 0.09
C PRO A 275 4.88 26.00 -1.22
N GLU A 276 4.03 26.50 -2.10
CA GLU A 276 3.94 26.01 -3.47
C GLU A 276 5.25 26.20 -4.15
N ASN A 277 6.04 25.89 -4.75
CA ASN A 277 7.23 26.28 -5.53
C ASN A 277 8.51 26.52 -4.73
N ASN A 278 8.89 25.62 -3.85
CA ASN A 278 10.25 25.61 -3.33
C ASN A 278 11.24 25.15 -4.41
N VAL A 279 12.05 26.10 -4.91
CA VAL A 279 13.14 25.76 -5.82
C VAL A 279 14.20 24.97 -5.09
N ILE A 280 14.55 23.81 -5.63
CA ILE A 280 15.58 22.91 -5.09
C ILE A 280 16.95 23.53 -5.36
N MET A 281 17.75 23.69 -4.30
CA MET A 281 19.05 24.35 -4.35
C MET A 281 20.18 23.42 -3.88
N PRO A 282 21.42 23.66 -4.31
CA PRO A 282 22.57 22.96 -3.72
C PRO A 282 22.65 23.15 -2.21
N GLY A 283 22.79 22.06 -1.47
CA GLY A 283 22.79 22.05 0.00
C GLY A 283 21.45 21.69 0.63
N ASP A 284 20.40 21.44 -0.17
CA ASP A 284 19.10 21.00 0.32
C ASP A 284 19.12 19.52 0.67
N LEU A 285 18.50 19.19 1.80
CA LEU A 285 18.09 17.84 2.16
C LEU A 285 16.63 17.67 1.72
N LEU A 286 16.43 16.84 0.72
CA LEU A 286 15.11 16.51 0.18
C LEU A 286 14.50 15.34 0.93
N HIS A 287 13.19 15.32 0.97
CA HIS A 287 12.38 14.21 1.43
C HIS A 287 11.25 13.98 0.43
N VAL A 288 10.96 12.74 0.12
CA VAL A 288 9.81 12.32 -0.66
C VAL A 288 8.95 11.38 0.17
N ASP A 289 7.65 11.52 0.01
CA ASP A 289 6.64 10.57 0.47
C ASP A 289 5.87 10.08 -0.77
N PHE A 290 5.92 8.76 -1.02
CA PHE A 290 5.58 8.17 -2.31
C PHE A 290 5.01 6.77 -2.18
N GLY A 291 3.90 6.52 -2.87
CA GLY A 291 3.30 5.19 -2.92
C GLY A 291 2.65 4.88 -4.25
N ILE A 292 2.64 3.60 -4.61
CA ILE A 292 1.96 3.07 -5.79
C ILE A 292 0.97 1.98 -5.40
N LYS A 293 0.03 1.69 -6.30
CA LYS A 293 -0.83 0.51 -6.22
C LYS A 293 -0.63 -0.35 -7.46
N TYR A 294 -0.22 -1.59 -7.25
CA TYR A 294 -0.04 -2.58 -8.29
C TYR A 294 -0.54 -3.95 -7.82
N LEU A 295 -1.27 -4.68 -8.68
CA LEU A 295 -1.88 -5.98 -8.36
C LEU A 295 -2.76 -5.96 -7.08
N ARG A 296 -3.43 -4.85 -6.81
CA ARG A 296 -4.21 -4.53 -5.60
C ARG A 296 -3.39 -4.34 -4.32
N LEU A 297 -2.07 -4.46 -4.35
CA LEU A 297 -1.20 -4.16 -3.23
C LEU A 297 -0.66 -2.73 -3.35
N ASN A 298 -0.58 -2.06 -2.22
CA ASN A 298 -0.06 -0.71 -2.12
C ASN A 298 1.34 -0.74 -1.53
N THR A 299 2.14 0.27 -1.86
CA THR A 299 3.40 0.61 -1.19
C THR A 299 3.29 1.97 -0.56
N ASP A 300 4.13 2.20 0.46
CA ASP A 300 4.31 3.48 1.10
C ASP A 300 5.77 3.65 1.50
N THR A 301 6.41 4.72 1.05
CA THR A 301 7.86 4.84 1.17
C THR A 301 8.28 6.30 1.30
N GLN A 302 9.05 6.61 2.35
CA GLN A 302 9.67 7.91 2.53
C GLN A 302 11.18 7.77 2.51
N GLN A 303 11.83 8.53 1.62
CA GLN A 303 13.28 8.51 1.44
C GLN A 303 13.87 9.93 1.32
N HIS A 304 15.18 10.02 1.52
CA HIS A 304 15.92 11.26 1.47
C HIS A 304 16.96 11.30 0.35
N ALA A 305 17.15 12.51 -0.19
CA ALA A 305 18.29 12.84 -1.05
C ALA A 305 18.91 14.16 -0.63
N TYR A 306 20.20 14.34 -0.91
CA TYR A 306 20.93 15.58 -0.65
C TYR A 306 21.48 16.15 -1.95
N VAL A 307 21.22 17.42 -2.19
CA VAL A 307 21.74 18.14 -3.36
C VAL A 307 23.15 18.63 -3.04
N LEU A 308 24.16 18.00 -3.64
CA LEU A 308 25.55 18.36 -3.40
C LEU A 308 25.85 19.82 -3.79
N ARG A 309 26.60 20.52 -2.94
CA ARG A 309 27.18 21.82 -3.32
C ARG A 309 28.33 21.60 -4.31
N PRO A 310 28.73 22.62 -5.10
CA PRO A 310 29.77 22.46 -6.13
C PRO A 310 31.12 21.88 -5.65
N THR A 311 31.43 22.01 -4.36
CA THR A 311 32.66 21.51 -3.76
C THR A 311 32.52 20.21 -2.99
N GLU A 312 31.32 19.67 -2.90
CA GLU A 312 31.01 18.45 -2.15
C GLU A 312 31.04 17.23 -3.06
N THR A 313 31.61 16.15 -2.58
CA THR A 313 31.66 14.84 -3.25
C THR A 313 30.88 13.76 -2.50
N LYS A 314 30.37 14.07 -1.30
CA LYS A 314 29.57 13.17 -0.45
C LYS A 314 28.60 14.00 0.41
N VAL A 315 27.62 13.31 0.98
CA VAL A 315 26.73 13.88 2.00
C VAL A 315 27.58 14.36 3.21
N PRO A 316 27.33 15.55 3.74
CA PRO A 316 28.01 16.02 4.97
C PRO A 316 27.85 15.07 6.15
N ASP A 317 28.91 14.86 6.91
CA ASP A 317 28.94 13.87 8.01
C ASP A 317 27.91 14.17 9.11
N TYR A 318 27.55 15.45 9.33
CA TYR A 318 26.49 15.81 10.28
C TYR A 318 25.09 15.37 9.81
N LEU A 319 24.78 15.41 8.51
CA LEU A 319 23.54 14.87 7.96
C LEU A 319 23.52 13.33 8.00
N LYS A 320 24.67 12.71 7.69
CA LYS A 320 24.81 11.28 7.82
C LYS A 320 24.54 10.80 9.25
N LYS A 321 25.10 11.48 10.25
CA LYS A 321 24.86 11.17 11.68
C LYS A 321 23.38 11.32 12.06
N ALA A 322 22.70 12.36 11.55
CA ALA A 322 21.26 12.51 11.75
C ALA A 322 20.47 11.37 11.12
N PHE A 323 20.85 10.96 9.91
CA PHE A 323 20.24 9.84 9.20
C PHE A 323 20.44 8.49 9.91
N ASP A 324 21.64 8.29 10.49
CA ASP A 324 21.96 7.09 11.30
C ASP A 324 21.03 7.01 12.53
N ASN A 325 20.60 8.14 13.14
CA ASN A 325 19.61 8.17 14.23
C ASN A 325 18.23 7.67 13.75
N GLY A 326 17.82 8.03 12.54
CA GLY A 326 16.58 7.53 11.92
C GLY A 326 16.62 6.02 11.71
N ASN A 327 17.72 5.51 11.13
CA ASN A 327 17.92 4.07 10.96
C ASN A 327 17.99 3.33 12.30
N ARG A 328 18.64 3.92 13.31
CA ARG A 328 18.66 3.34 14.65
C ARG A 328 17.27 3.25 15.27
N LEU A 329 16.43 4.28 15.05
CA LEU A 329 15.05 4.25 15.50
C LEU A 329 14.23 3.13 14.81
N GLN A 330 14.44 2.91 13.50
CA GLN A 330 13.84 1.76 12.80
C GLN A 330 14.27 0.41 13.42
N ASP A 331 15.55 0.24 13.78
CA ASP A 331 16.03 -0.97 14.45
C ASP A 331 15.37 -1.17 15.82
N ILE A 332 15.32 -0.12 16.63
CA ILE A 332 14.67 -0.16 17.96
C ILE A 332 13.20 -0.56 17.79
N PHE A 333 12.52 0.07 16.85
CA PHE A 333 11.09 -0.12 16.64
C PHE A 333 10.76 -1.54 16.17
N THR A 334 11.40 -2.01 15.11
CA THR A 334 11.15 -3.33 14.54
C THR A 334 11.54 -4.47 15.49
N ASN A 335 12.58 -4.30 16.33
CA ASN A 335 12.96 -5.26 17.36
C ASN A 335 11.91 -5.41 18.49
N ASN A 336 10.99 -4.46 18.63
CA ASN A 336 9.91 -4.53 19.61
C ASN A 336 8.66 -5.24 19.11
N PHE A 337 8.59 -5.62 17.83
CA PHE A 337 7.48 -6.40 17.29
C PHE A 337 7.47 -7.81 17.90
N LYS A 338 6.31 -8.21 18.40
CA LYS A 338 6.07 -9.54 18.96
C LYS A 338 4.61 -9.89 18.77
N GLU A 339 4.33 -11.11 18.29
CA GLU A 339 2.96 -11.59 18.15
C GLU A 339 2.16 -11.45 19.45
N GLY A 340 0.94 -10.93 19.33
CA GLY A 340 0.02 -10.68 20.45
C GLY A 340 0.31 -9.41 21.25
N ARG A 341 1.43 -8.73 21.04
CA ARG A 341 1.69 -7.41 21.64
C ARG A 341 0.81 -6.37 20.96
N THR A 342 0.27 -5.41 21.71
CA THR A 342 -0.54 -4.33 21.13
C THR A 342 0.34 -3.26 20.47
N GLY A 343 -0.23 -2.50 19.55
CA GLY A 343 0.46 -1.35 18.94
C GLY A 343 0.93 -0.33 19.95
N ASN A 344 0.09 -0.06 20.97
CA ASN A 344 0.44 0.87 22.04
C ASN A 344 1.60 0.38 22.92
N GLU A 345 1.72 -0.93 23.16
CA GLU A 345 2.86 -1.50 23.87
C GLU A 345 4.15 -1.39 23.05
N VAL A 346 4.11 -1.69 21.76
CA VAL A 346 5.28 -1.55 20.86
C VAL A 346 5.71 -0.09 20.78
N LEU A 347 4.77 0.83 20.60
CA LEU A 347 5.01 2.28 20.58
C LEU A 347 5.73 2.72 21.86
N LYS A 348 5.17 2.38 23.00
CA LYS A 348 5.72 2.76 24.33
C LYS A 348 7.14 2.26 24.50
N LEU A 349 7.38 0.96 24.32
CA LEU A 349 8.70 0.34 24.50
C LEU A 349 9.74 0.96 23.57
N SER A 350 9.37 1.17 22.32
CA SER A 350 10.28 1.73 21.30
C SER A 350 10.64 3.18 21.61
N ARG A 351 9.65 3.99 22.02
CA ARG A 351 9.91 5.39 22.39
C ARG A 351 10.75 5.50 23.65
N GLU A 352 10.48 4.70 24.68
CA GLU A 352 11.26 4.68 25.93
C GLU A 352 12.73 4.32 25.64
N GLN A 353 12.99 3.31 24.82
CA GLN A 353 14.35 2.93 24.43
C GLN A 353 15.03 4.01 23.59
N ALA A 354 14.37 4.55 22.57
CA ALA A 354 14.93 5.60 21.72
C ALA A 354 15.33 6.85 22.52
N ILE A 355 14.44 7.29 23.44
CA ILE A 355 14.71 8.43 24.33
C ILE A 355 15.90 8.15 25.25
N ALA A 356 16.01 6.94 25.80
CA ALA A 356 17.15 6.54 26.63
C ALA A 356 18.48 6.53 25.83
N GLU A 357 18.45 6.29 24.53
CA GLU A 357 19.59 6.39 23.62
C GLU A 357 19.83 7.83 23.10
N GLY A 358 19.05 8.82 23.55
CA GLY A 358 19.19 10.23 23.16
C GLY A 358 18.55 10.60 21.82
N ILE A 359 17.74 9.71 21.24
CA ILE A 359 16.96 9.97 20.02
C ILE A 359 15.63 10.64 20.39
N LYS A 360 15.19 11.64 19.63
CA LYS A 360 13.85 12.24 19.74
C LYS A 360 12.90 11.58 18.73
N PRO A 361 12.14 10.54 19.15
CA PRO A 361 11.34 9.76 18.22
C PRO A 361 9.93 10.31 18.02
N SER A 362 9.39 10.16 16.79
CA SER A 362 7.98 10.14 16.50
C SER A 362 7.69 8.91 15.65
N ILE A 363 6.70 8.09 16.04
CA ILE A 363 6.39 6.81 15.41
C ILE A 363 4.90 6.80 15.08
N TYR A 364 4.52 6.48 13.84
CA TYR A 364 3.14 6.47 13.38
C TYR A 364 2.87 5.41 12.30
N THR A 365 3.44 4.26 12.51
CA THR A 365 3.38 3.07 11.65
C THR A 365 1.98 2.46 11.57
N HIS A 366 1.62 1.98 10.40
CA HIS A 366 0.34 1.34 10.11
C HIS A 366 0.50 0.08 9.27
N PRO A 367 -0.49 -0.84 9.26
CA PRO A 367 -0.52 -1.93 8.29
C PRO A 367 -0.67 -1.41 6.87
N ILE A 368 -0.14 -2.17 5.90
CA ILE A 368 -0.25 -1.89 4.47
C ILE A 368 -0.62 -3.15 3.69
N GLY A 369 -1.24 -2.98 2.55
CA GLY A 369 -1.63 -4.09 1.68
C GLY A 369 -2.68 -3.69 0.67
N PHE A 370 -3.91 -4.17 0.80
CA PHE A 370 -5.01 -3.77 -0.10
C PHE A 370 -5.34 -2.27 -0.04
N HIS A 371 -5.04 -1.64 1.08
CA HIS A 371 -5.11 -0.20 1.29
C HIS A 371 -3.75 0.29 1.77
N GLY A 372 -3.43 1.55 1.53
CA GLY A 372 -2.21 2.17 2.06
C GLY A 372 -2.32 2.30 3.58
N HIS A 373 -3.17 3.17 4.09
CA HIS A 373 -3.56 3.16 5.50
C HIS A 373 -4.54 2.00 5.74
N ALA A 374 -4.01 0.79 5.95
CA ALA A 374 -4.82 -0.42 6.06
C ALA A 374 -5.42 -0.61 7.46
N ALA A 375 -6.49 -1.44 7.53
CA ALA A 375 -7.02 -1.89 8.81
C ALA A 375 -6.03 -2.84 9.49
N GLY A 376 -5.96 -2.76 10.81
CA GLY A 376 -5.09 -3.58 11.67
C GLY A 376 -4.53 -2.77 12.83
N THR A 377 -3.39 -3.20 13.35
CA THR A 377 -2.74 -2.57 14.51
C THR A 377 -2.10 -1.24 14.12
N THR A 378 -2.57 -0.15 14.73
CA THR A 378 -1.92 1.16 14.61
C THR A 378 -0.85 1.33 15.69
N LEU A 379 0.34 1.76 15.30
CA LEU A 379 1.50 1.92 16.19
C LEU A 379 1.89 3.40 16.30
N GLY A 380 1.09 4.15 17.07
CA GLY A 380 1.19 5.60 17.18
C GLY A 380 0.51 6.34 16.03
N MET A 381 0.37 7.64 16.21
CA MET A 381 0.00 8.61 15.17
C MET A 381 0.83 9.86 15.40
N TRP A 382 1.04 10.66 14.35
CA TRP A 382 1.90 11.85 14.44
C TRP A 382 1.50 12.80 15.60
N ASP A 383 0.22 12.86 15.95
CA ASP A 383 -0.37 13.65 17.02
C ASP A 383 -0.77 12.83 18.28
N ALA A 384 -0.60 11.50 18.25
CA ALA A 384 -0.97 10.59 19.35
C ALA A 384 0.18 9.66 19.73
N GLN A 385 1.27 10.24 20.25
CA GLN A 385 2.49 9.53 20.65
C GLN A 385 2.41 8.86 22.03
N GLY A 386 1.31 9.02 22.74
CA GLY A 386 1.03 8.35 24.02
C GLY A 386 0.23 7.06 23.89
N GLY A 387 -0.26 6.76 22.69
CA GLY A 387 -1.09 5.60 22.36
C GLY A 387 -2.34 6.00 21.57
N VAL A 388 -2.87 5.05 20.81
CA VAL A 388 -4.06 5.21 19.95
C VAL A 388 -5.19 4.36 20.52
N PRO A 389 -6.33 4.96 20.91
CA PRO A 389 -7.47 4.19 21.39
C PRO A 389 -8.05 3.27 20.30
N GLY A 390 -8.44 2.07 20.68
CA GLY A 390 -9.08 1.09 19.82
C GLY A 390 -8.08 0.39 18.88
N SER A 391 -7.68 1.00 17.78
CA SER A 391 -6.77 0.37 16.81
C SER A 391 -5.36 0.13 17.36
N GLY A 392 -4.87 1.00 18.25
CA GLY A 392 -3.58 0.79 18.93
C GLY A 392 -3.62 -0.28 20.01
N GLU A 393 -4.82 -0.65 20.50
CA GLU A 393 -5.05 -1.75 21.45
C GLU A 393 -5.21 -3.11 20.76
N TYR A 394 -5.31 -3.12 19.44
CA TYR A 394 -5.38 -4.36 18.67
C TYR A 394 -4.02 -5.06 18.66
N PRO A 395 -3.98 -6.40 18.82
CA PRO A 395 -2.73 -7.13 18.88
C PRO A 395 -2.10 -7.29 17.48
N LEU A 396 -0.77 -7.31 17.42
CA LEU A 396 -0.02 -7.68 16.23
C LEU A 396 -0.25 -9.15 15.91
N HIS A 397 -0.56 -9.43 14.66
CA HIS A 397 -0.67 -10.78 14.10
C HIS A 397 0.48 -11.04 13.12
N LEU A 398 0.94 -12.29 13.08
CA LEU A 398 1.90 -12.73 12.07
C LEU A 398 1.31 -12.63 10.66
N ASN A 399 2.18 -12.59 9.68
CA ASN A 399 1.86 -12.47 8.26
C ASN A 399 1.16 -11.15 7.90
N THR A 400 1.54 -10.06 8.58
CA THR A 400 1.06 -8.71 8.32
C THR A 400 2.18 -7.85 7.74
N ALA A 401 1.89 -7.12 6.66
CA ALA A 401 2.79 -6.09 6.15
C ALA A 401 2.49 -4.74 6.81
N TYR A 402 3.53 -4.00 7.10
CA TYR A 402 3.49 -2.68 7.72
C TYR A 402 4.28 -1.69 6.90
N SER A 403 3.81 -0.46 6.80
CA SER A 403 4.65 0.67 6.48
C SER A 403 5.33 1.13 7.77
N ILE A 404 6.65 0.93 7.88
CA ILE A 404 7.44 1.30 9.06
C ILE A 404 7.74 2.78 8.98
N GLU A 405 6.78 3.60 9.38
CA GLU A 405 6.79 5.05 9.30
C GLU A 405 7.15 5.68 10.64
N LEU A 406 8.20 6.53 10.62
CA LEU A 406 8.70 7.19 11.81
C LEU A 406 9.64 8.36 11.45
N ASN A 407 9.94 9.21 12.43
CA ASN A 407 11.00 10.19 12.28
C ASN A 407 11.85 10.36 13.54
N ALA A 408 13.11 10.73 13.34
CA ALA A 408 14.05 11.11 14.38
C ALA A 408 14.41 12.59 14.20
N ALA A 409 14.11 13.40 15.20
CA ALA A 409 14.54 14.81 15.21
C ALA A 409 15.98 14.91 15.74
N THR A 410 16.82 15.68 15.04
CA THR A 410 18.24 15.89 15.37
C THR A 410 18.61 17.35 15.22
N TYR A 411 19.21 17.95 16.22
CA TYR A 411 19.75 19.30 16.13
C TYR A 411 21.06 19.30 15.33
N ILE A 412 21.14 20.15 14.31
CA ILE A 412 22.31 20.31 13.44
C ILE A 412 22.98 21.65 13.79
N GLU A 413 24.14 21.57 14.43
CA GLU A 413 24.92 22.76 14.85
C GLU A 413 25.27 23.65 13.65
N GLU A 414 25.66 23.02 12.52
CA GLU A 414 26.03 23.70 11.28
C GLU A 414 24.87 24.51 10.65
N TRP A 415 23.64 24.11 10.96
CA TRP A 415 22.41 24.79 10.49
C TRP A 415 21.75 25.63 11.56
N GLY A 416 22.18 25.50 12.83
CA GLY A 416 21.59 26.20 13.97
C GLY A 416 20.15 25.83 14.26
N LYS A 417 19.68 24.67 13.83
CA LYS A 417 18.29 24.24 13.98
C LYS A 417 18.13 22.72 14.03
N GLU A 418 16.95 22.31 14.50
CA GLU A 418 16.53 20.90 14.46
C GLU A 418 15.99 20.54 13.08
N ILE A 419 16.42 19.38 12.58
CA ILE A 419 15.87 18.75 11.38
C ILE A 419 15.20 17.43 11.75
N ARG A 420 14.43 16.87 10.82
CA ARG A 420 13.81 15.57 10.97
C ARG A 420 14.21 14.65 9.85
N ILE A 421 14.66 13.47 10.23
CA ILE A 421 14.85 12.35 9.30
C ILE A 421 13.59 11.51 9.35
N MET A 422 12.81 11.61 8.29
CA MET A 422 11.53 10.90 8.08
C MET A 422 11.82 9.71 7.20
N LEU A 423 11.55 8.52 7.71
CA LEU A 423 11.80 7.27 7.01
C LEU A 423 10.54 6.42 7.03
N GLU A 424 10.24 5.84 5.89
CA GLU A 424 9.14 4.90 5.75
C GLU A 424 9.51 3.82 4.74
N GLU A 425 9.33 2.57 5.14
CA GLU A 425 9.62 1.44 4.26
C GLU A 425 8.64 0.30 4.53
N ASP A 426 8.19 -0.32 3.46
CA ASP A 426 7.34 -1.51 3.54
C ASP A 426 8.10 -2.69 4.15
N ALA A 427 7.54 -3.26 5.21
CA ALA A 427 8.12 -4.39 5.91
C ALA A 427 7.07 -5.47 6.18
N TYR A 428 7.52 -6.67 6.47
CA TYR A 428 6.67 -7.81 6.76
C TYR A 428 7.02 -8.44 8.10
N PHE A 429 5.99 -8.68 8.90
CA PHE A 429 6.10 -9.30 10.21
C PHE A 429 5.66 -10.77 10.15
N ASP A 430 6.60 -11.69 10.32
CA ASP A 430 6.39 -13.12 10.37
C ASP A 430 7.06 -13.76 11.58
N LYS A 431 7.15 -15.09 11.61
CA LYS A 431 7.77 -15.86 12.70
C LYS A 431 9.26 -15.54 12.90
N SER A 432 9.94 -15.00 11.90
CA SER A 432 11.36 -14.62 11.99
C SER A 432 11.55 -13.21 12.57
N GLY A 433 10.46 -12.45 12.72
CA GLY A 433 10.46 -11.04 13.13
C GLY A 433 10.04 -10.13 11.99
N VAL A 434 10.49 -8.88 12.01
CA VAL A 434 10.22 -7.89 10.95
C VAL A 434 11.39 -7.85 9.97
N TRP A 435 11.09 -7.91 8.68
CA TRP A 435 12.06 -7.70 7.61
C TRP A 435 11.50 -6.78 6.53
N TYR A 436 12.35 -5.89 5.99
CA TYR A 436 11.97 -4.94 4.95
C TYR A 436 11.84 -5.66 3.61
N ILE A 437 10.71 -5.46 2.92
CA ILE A 437 10.29 -6.25 1.75
C ILE A 437 11.26 -6.10 0.56
N ASP A 438 11.78 -4.90 0.33
CA ASP A 438 12.84 -4.64 -0.68
C ASP A 438 14.03 -3.88 -0.06
N GLY A 439 14.30 -4.13 1.23
CA GLY A 439 15.30 -3.40 1.98
C GLY A 439 14.79 -2.06 2.51
N ARG A 440 15.72 -1.25 3.02
CA ARG A 440 15.44 0.12 3.48
C ARG A 440 16.56 1.06 3.07
N GLN A 441 16.29 2.34 3.06
CA GLN A 441 17.31 3.34 2.80
C GLN A 441 18.34 3.40 3.96
N LYS A 442 19.60 3.09 3.68
CA LYS A 442 20.72 3.14 4.66
C LYS A 442 21.65 4.32 4.44
N GLU A 443 21.55 4.97 3.31
CA GLU A 443 22.37 6.14 2.95
C GLU A 443 21.49 7.17 2.25
N ILE A 444 21.76 8.44 2.50
CA ILE A 444 21.10 9.53 1.79
C ILE A 444 21.59 9.53 0.35
N MET A 445 20.66 9.50 -0.61
CA MET A 445 20.99 9.62 -2.03
C MET A 445 21.63 10.97 -2.33
N THR A 446 22.48 11.05 -3.34
CA THR A 446 23.11 12.33 -3.76
C THR A 446 22.61 12.78 -5.12
N ILE A 447 22.53 14.10 -5.30
CA ILE A 447 22.21 14.74 -6.57
C ILE A 447 23.33 15.76 -6.88
N PRO A 448 24.12 15.58 -7.97
CA PRO A 448 24.16 14.41 -8.85
C PRO A 448 24.56 13.13 -8.12
N ARG A 449 24.25 11.97 -8.68
CA ARG A 449 24.66 10.70 -8.10
C ARG A 449 26.19 10.57 -8.17
N VAL A 450 26.78 10.31 -7.04
CA VAL A 450 28.19 9.92 -6.94
C VAL A 450 28.23 8.39 -7.08
N PRO A 451 28.98 7.83 -8.03
CA PRO A 451 29.16 6.39 -8.11
C PRO A 451 29.71 5.85 -6.79
N ALA A 452 29.19 4.73 -6.30
CA ALA A 452 29.75 4.04 -5.16
C ALA A 452 31.24 3.77 -5.44
N THR A 453 32.14 4.27 -4.63
CA THR A 453 33.55 3.91 -4.69
C THR A 453 33.64 2.40 -4.45
N GLN A 454 34.16 1.67 -5.46
CA GLN A 454 34.42 0.23 -5.40
C GLN A 454 35.41 -0.13 -4.30
#